data_086dd3dc8a117cea7f2e30942c2777d3
#
_entry.id   086dd3dc8a117cea7f2e30942c2777d3
#
_cell.length_a   1.000
_cell.length_b   1.000
_cell.length_c   1.000
_cell.angle_alpha   90.00
_cell.angle_beta   90.00
_cell.angle_gamma   90.00
#
_symmetry.space_group_name_H-M   'P 1'
#
loop_
_entity.id
_entity.type
_entity.pdbx_description
1 polymer ?
#
loop_
_entity_poly.entity_id
_entity_poly.type
_entity_poly.pdbx_seq_one_letter_code
_entity_poly.pdbx_strand_id
1 'polypeptide(L)'
;VLSNMCFWGSGCYLVIAHQVKFAMDIGYSGILAASVFAMFGVFMVIGQVGSAVSDIIGRELTVLIATVLVVFAVILLNGITDTSQAWMLYVYAVTFGLGAGLYSPTIFVGAADIFHGRHFGTLNGIILGGLGLGGAMGPTIGGYLHDIFGSYRYAFVFAIFSFVIAGTSFMIAAPRKFGRSG
;
A
#
# COMPACT_ATOMS: atom_id res chain seq x y z
N VAL A 1 5.76 6.15 -13.57
CA VAL A 1 6.46 5.46 -12.47
C VAL A 1 6.59 6.37 -11.26
N LEU A 2 7.11 7.62 -11.40
CA LEU A 2 7.23 8.58 -10.29
C LEU A 2 5.88 8.83 -9.59
N SER A 3 4.84 9.18 -10.36
CA SER A 3 3.49 9.41 -9.82
C SER A 3 2.93 8.16 -9.15
N ASN A 4 3.13 6.99 -9.75
CA ASN A 4 2.73 5.72 -9.18
C ASN A 4 3.27 5.54 -7.75
N MET A 5 4.59 5.70 -7.57
CA MET A 5 5.24 5.52 -6.27
C MET A 5 4.95 6.65 -5.29
N CYS A 6 4.69 7.87 -5.77
CA CYS A 6 4.27 8.98 -4.91
C CYS A 6 2.88 8.71 -4.31
N PHE A 7 1.90 8.32 -5.12
CA PHE A 7 0.56 7.97 -4.61
C PHE A 7 0.58 6.71 -3.75
N TRP A 8 1.33 5.68 -4.16
CA TRP A 8 1.51 4.48 -3.34
C TRP A 8 2.10 4.81 -1.96
N GLY A 9 3.20 5.58 -1.94
CA GLY A 9 3.84 6.03 -0.71
C GLY A 9 2.89 6.85 0.16
N SER A 10 2.15 7.79 -0.43
CA SER A 10 1.18 8.62 0.30
C SER A 10 0.13 7.76 1.02
N GLY A 11 -0.49 6.81 0.31
CA GLY A 11 -1.49 5.92 0.92
C GLY A 11 -0.89 5.01 1.98
N CYS A 12 0.24 4.36 1.66
CA CYS A 12 0.87 3.35 2.52
C CYS A 12 1.36 3.98 3.85
N TYR A 13 2.15 5.05 3.77
CA TYR A 13 2.70 5.69 4.97
C TYR A 13 1.64 6.45 5.78
N LEU A 14 0.58 6.97 5.13
CA LEU A 14 -0.57 7.52 5.86
C LEU A 14 -1.21 6.45 6.74
N VAL A 15 -1.52 5.29 6.19
CA VAL A 15 -2.15 4.19 6.93
C VAL A 15 -1.21 3.69 8.04
N ILE A 16 0.07 3.46 7.73
CA ILE A 16 1.08 2.99 8.69
C ILE A 16 1.22 3.96 9.87
N ALA A 17 1.25 5.27 9.61
CA ALA A 17 1.42 6.28 10.65
C ALA A 17 0.21 6.39 11.59
N HIS A 18 -1.00 6.20 11.07
CA HIS A 18 -2.21 6.53 11.82
C HIS A 18 -3.00 5.31 12.33
N GLN A 19 -2.72 4.07 11.86
CA GLN A 19 -3.48 2.87 12.21
C GLN A 19 -3.50 2.57 13.71
N VAL A 20 -2.37 2.74 14.40
CA VAL A 20 -2.28 2.48 15.86
C VAL A 20 -3.10 3.50 16.64
N LYS A 21 -2.92 4.79 16.31
CA LYS A 21 -3.68 5.86 16.94
C LYS A 21 -5.17 5.72 16.69
N PHE A 22 -5.57 5.41 15.46
CA PHE A 22 -6.95 5.14 15.11
C PHE A 22 -7.57 4.01 15.95
N ALA A 23 -6.86 2.88 16.10
CA ALA A 23 -7.35 1.77 16.91
C ALA A 23 -7.51 2.18 18.39
N MET A 24 -6.59 2.96 18.94
CA MET A 24 -6.67 3.46 20.30
C MET A 24 -7.82 4.48 20.47
N ASP A 25 -8.07 5.34 19.50
CA ASP A 25 -9.16 6.31 19.53
C ASP A 25 -10.55 5.66 19.49
N ILE A 26 -10.69 4.48 18.89
CA ILE A 26 -11.90 3.66 18.95
C ILE A 26 -12.09 3.01 20.34
N GLY A 27 -11.01 2.87 21.14
CA GLY A 27 -11.05 2.30 22.48
C GLY A 27 -10.35 0.94 22.61
N TYR A 28 -9.64 0.48 21.58
CA TYR A 28 -8.79 -0.71 21.71
C TYR A 28 -7.57 -0.42 22.62
N SER A 29 -7.12 -1.44 23.34
CA SER A 29 -5.91 -1.30 24.18
C SER A 29 -4.68 -1.07 23.30
N GLY A 30 -3.71 -0.30 23.83
CA GLY A 30 -2.44 -0.06 23.14
C GLY A 30 -1.67 -1.35 22.81
N ILE A 31 -1.80 -2.38 23.66
CA ILE A 31 -1.18 -3.71 23.44
C ILE A 31 -1.79 -4.37 22.21
N LEU A 32 -3.12 -4.35 22.08
CA LEU A 32 -3.81 -4.92 20.91
C LEU A 32 -3.44 -4.15 19.64
N ALA A 33 -3.48 -2.81 19.68
CA ALA A 33 -3.10 -1.98 18.55
C ALA A 33 -1.66 -2.24 18.09
N ALA A 34 -0.72 -2.37 19.03
CA ALA A 34 0.68 -2.70 18.74
C ALA A 34 0.85 -4.13 18.20
N SER A 35 0.09 -5.11 18.71
CA SER A 35 0.14 -6.49 18.20
C SER A 35 -0.40 -6.61 16.77
N VAL A 36 -1.46 -5.88 16.44
CA VAL A 36 -1.99 -5.78 15.07
C VAL A 36 -0.95 -5.15 14.13
N PHE A 37 -0.26 -4.09 14.59
CA PHE A 37 0.83 -3.48 13.82
C PHE A 37 2.01 -4.44 13.61
N ALA A 38 2.40 -5.21 14.63
CA ALA A 38 3.44 -6.23 14.49
C ALA A 38 3.03 -7.33 13.50
N MET A 39 1.77 -7.78 13.55
CA MET A 39 1.22 -8.76 12.62
C MET A 39 1.23 -8.24 11.18
N PHE A 40 0.85 -6.97 10.94
CA PHE A 40 1.00 -6.32 9.65
C PHE A 40 2.44 -6.44 9.13
N GLY A 41 3.45 -6.18 9.98
CA GLY A 41 4.87 -6.29 9.60
C GLY A 41 5.25 -7.70 9.17
N VAL A 42 4.79 -8.73 9.89
CA VAL A 42 5.04 -10.14 9.52
C VAL A 42 4.44 -10.47 8.16
N PHE A 43 3.18 -10.12 7.93
CA PHE A 43 2.53 -10.40 6.65
C PHE A 43 3.10 -9.55 5.50
N MET A 44 3.63 -8.37 5.77
CA MET A 44 4.37 -7.58 4.79
C MET A 44 5.64 -8.32 4.33
N VAL A 45 6.40 -8.94 5.24
CA VAL A 45 7.56 -9.76 4.88
C VAL A 45 7.14 -10.97 4.05
N ILE A 46 6.05 -11.66 4.45
CA ILE A 46 5.50 -12.78 3.67
C ILE A 46 5.11 -12.32 2.26
N GLY A 47 4.45 -11.16 2.13
CA GLY A 47 4.11 -10.56 0.84
C GLY A 47 5.34 -10.22 0.00
N GLN A 48 6.41 -9.68 0.61
CA GLN A 48 7.66 -9.38 -0.08
C GLN A 48 8.31 -10.65 -0.66
N VAL A 49 8.40 -11.72 0.12
CA VAL A 49 8.89 -13.02 -0.36
C VAL A 49 7.95 -13.56 -1.45
N GLY A 50 6.63 -13.46 -1.23
CA GLY A 50 5.61 -13.89 -2.19
C GLY A 50 5.62 -13.09 -3.51
N SER A 51 6.27 -11.91 -3.55
CA SER A 51 6.35 -11.10 -4.78
C SER A 51 7.08 -11.82 -5.93
N ALA A 52 7.89 -12.84 -5.63
CA ALA A 52 8.49 -13.72 -6.64
C ALA A 52 7.43 -14.41 -7.53
N VAL A 53 6.20 -14.55 -7.04
CA VAL A 53 5.08 -15.09 -7.84
C VAL A 53 4.80 -14.22 -9.08
N SER A 54 5.20 -12.94 -9.04
CA SER A 54 5.07 -12.02 -10.18
C SER A 54 5.88 -12.47 -11.42
N ASP A 55 6.88 -13.33 -11.25
CA ASP A 55 7.62 -13.94 -12.35
C ASP A 55 6.78 -14.98 -13.11
N ILE A 56 5.82 -15.59 -12.41
CA ILE A 56 4.96 -16.68 -12.95
C ILE A 56 3.67 -16.11 -13.52
N ILE A 57 2.94 -15.30 -12.74
CA ILE A 57 1.61 -14.79 -13.14
C ILE A 57 1.67 -13.44 -13.87
N GLY A 58 2.85 -12.81 -13.89
CA GLY A 58 3.07 -11.49 -14.50
C GLY A 58 2.97 -10.34 -13.52
N ARG A 59 3.73 -9.26 -13.80
CA ARG A 59 3.82 -8.06 -12.96
C ARG A 59 2.47 -7.35 -12.82
N GLU A 60 1.73 -7.26 -13.93
CA GLU A 60 0.45 -6.55 -13.99
C GLU A 60 -0.60 -7.17 -13.06
N LEU A 61 -0.76 -8.51 -13.15
CA LEU A 61 -1.72 -9.22 -12.31
C LEU A 61 -1.32 -9.16 -10.82
N THR A 62 -0.03 -9.25 -10.52
CA THR A 62 0.47 -9.15 -9.14
C THR A 62 0.18 -7.76 -8.55
N VAL A 63 0.43 -6.69 -9.31
CA VAL A 63 0.13 -5.31 -8.88
C VAL A 63 -1.37 -5.10 -8.71
N LEU A 64 -2.20 -5.67 -9.58
CA LEU A 64 -3.66 -5.62 -9.45
C LEU A 64 -4.12 -6.31 -8.17
N ILE A 65 -3.66 -7.54 -7.92
CA ILE A 65 -3.98 -8.28 -6.68
C ILE A 65 -3.53 -7.49 -5.45
N ALA A 66 -2.31 -6.98 -5.46
CA ALA A 66 -1.77 -6.17 -4.36
C ALA A 66 -2.62 -4.92 -4.10
N THR A 67 -3.02 -4.20 -5.17
CA THR A 67 -3.87 -3.01 -5.06
C THR A 67 -5.24 -3.36 -4.47
N VAL A 68 -5.87 -4.43 -4.95
CA VAL A 68 -7.16 -4.90 -4.42
C VAL A 68 -7.06 -5.25 -2.94
N LEU A 69 -5.99 -5.96 -2.54
CA LEU A 69 -5.77 -6.34 -1.14
C LEU A 69 -5.62 -5.11 -0.22
N VAL A 70 -4.82 -4.11 -0.60
CA VAL A 70 -4.64 -2.92 0.24
C VAL A 70 -5.89 -2.05 0.28
N VAL A 71 -6.60 -1.90 -0.83
CA VAL A 71 -7.87 -1.16 -0.87
C VAL A 71 -8.92 -1.83 0.00
N PHE A 72 -9.09 -3.14 -0.13
CA PHE A 72 -9.99 -3.93 0.71
C PHE A 72 -9.63 -3.80 2.20
N ALA A 73 -8.35 -3.91 2.53
CA ALA A 73 -7.86 -3.76 3.91
C ALA A 73 -8.24 -2.39 4.49
N VAL A 74 -8.01 -1.30 3.75
CA VAL A 74 -8.31 0.05 4.23
C VAL A 74 -9.83 0.29 4.31
N ILE A 75 -10.63 -0.32 3.44
CA ILE A 75 -12.10 -0.29 3.55
C ILE A 75 -12.53 -0.98 4.86
N LEU A 76 -11.97 -2.15 5.18
CA LEU A 76 -12.24 -2.82 6.46
C LEU A 76 -11.85 -1.95 7.64
N LEU A 77 -10.64 -1.38 7.62
CA LEU A 77 -10.16 -0.50 8.68
C LEU A 77 -11.11 0.70 8.88
N ASN A 78 -11.52 1.34 7.79
CA ASN A 78 -12.44 2.48 7.80
C ASN A 78 -13.86 2.11 8.28
N GLY A 79 -14.25 0.83 8.16
CA GLY A 79 -15.54 0.31 8.60
C GLY A 79 -15.62 0.04 10.10
N ILE A 80 -14.50 0.04 10.84
CA ILE A 80 -14.51 -0.22 12.29
C ILE A 80 -15.08 0.98 13.03
N THR A 81 -16.09 0.74 13.85
CA THR A 81 -16.80 1.77 14.62
C THR A 81 -16.69 1.59 16.12
N ASP A 82 -16.45 0.36 16.58
CA ASP A 82 -16.39 0.02 18.00
C ASP A 82 -15.47 -1.19 18.26
N THR A 83 -15.25 -1.50 19.53
CA THR A 83 -14.33 -2.56 19.96
C THR A 83 -14.86 -3.99 19.75
N SER A 84 -16.12 -4.18 19.37
CA SER A 84 -16.69 -5.51 19.10
C SER A 84 -16.17 -6.11 17.80
N GLN A 85 -15.57 -5.28 16.94
CA GLN A 85 -15.12 -5.62 15.59
C GLN A 85 -13.60 -5.92 15.53
N ALA A 86 -13.00 -6.41 16.62
CA ALA A 86 -11.55 -6.69 16.68
C ALA A 86 -11.07 -7.63 15.56
N TRP A 87 -11.91 -8.55 15.10
CA TRP A 87 -11.57 -9.43 13.98
C TRP A 87 -11.24 -8.68 12.69
N MET A 88 -11.87 -7.52 12.45
CA MET A 88 -11.60 -6.69 11.27
C MET A 88 -10.18 -6.12 11.30
N LEU A 89 -9.65 -5.78 12.50
CA LEU A 89 -8.25 -5.34 12.65
C LEU A 89 -7.26 -6.43 12.25
N TYR A 90 -7.54 -7.69 12.62
CA TYR A 90 -6.67 -8.81 12.23
C TYR A 90 -6.72 -9.09 10.72
N VAL A 91 -7.92 -9.10 10.14
CA VAL A 91 -8.08 -9.27 8.69
C VAL A 91 -7.41 -8.12 7.93
N TYR A 92 -7.57 -6.88 8.43
CA TYR A 92 -6.87 -5.71 7.90
C TYR A 92 -5.35 -5.92 7.92
N ALA A 93 -4.77 -6.32 9.07
CA ALA A 93 -3.32 -6.47 9.20
C ALA A 93 -2.76 -7.52 8.23
N VAL A 94 -3.45 -8.64 8.06
CA VAL A 94 -3.08 -9.70 7.11
C VAL A 94 -3.14 -9.20 5.67
N THR A 95 -4.28 -8.66 5.27
CA THR A 95 -4.54 -8.28 3.87
C THR A 95 -3.72 -7.05 3.45
N PHE A 96 -3.59 -6.05 4.36
CA PHE A 96 -2.76 -4.88 4.11
C PHE A 96 -1.28 -5.24 4.04
N GLY A 97 -0.81 -6.10 4.96
CA GLY A 97 0.57 -6.58 4.96
C GLY A 97 0.92 -7.33 3.68
N LEU A 98 0.12 -8.33 3.31
CA LEU A 98 0.34 -9.09 2.07
C LEU A 98 0.33 -8.18 0.84
N GLY A 99 -0.67 -7.30 0.71
CA GLY A 99 -0.78 -6.40 -0.43
C GLY A 99 0.38 -5.41 -0.51
N ALA A 100 0.75 -4.77 0.60
CA ALA A 100 1.88 -3.84 0.64
C ALA A 100 3.22 -4.53 0.35
N GLY A 101 3.39 -5.75 0.87
CA GLY A 101 4.56 -6.58 0.61
C GLY A 101 4.69 -7.02 -0.85
N LEU A 102 3.60 -7.40 -1.49
CA LEU A 102 3.58 -7.79 -2.90
C LEU A 102 3.88 -6.61 -3.84
N TYR A 103 3.35 -5.43 -3.55
CA TYR A 103 3.37 -4.30 -4.47
C TYR A 103 4.77 -3.77 -4.73
N SER A 104 5.48 -3.34 -3.67
CA SER A 104 6.73 -2.59 -3.82
C SER A 104 7.82 -3.35 -4.57
N PRO A 105 8.17 -4.61 -4.22
CA PRO A 105 9.18 -5.35 -4.96
C PRO A 105 8.78 -5.58 -6.42
N THR A 106 7.48 -5.85 -6.69
CA THR A 106 6.97 -6.06 -8.04
C THR A 106 7.19 -4.83 -8.93
N ILE A 107 7.00 -3.62 -8.39
CA ILE A 107 7.25 -2.37 -9.14
C ILE A 107 8.74 -2.20 -9.44
N PHE A 108 9.63 -2.47 -8.47
CA PHE A 108 11.08 -2.36 -8.68
C PHE A 108 11.58 -3.35 -9.73
N VAL A 109 11.11 -4.60 -9.68
CA VAL A 109 11.48 -5.61 -10.67
C VAL A 109 10.87 -5.27 -12.03
N GLY A 110 9.60 -4.85 -12.10
CA GLY A 110 8.96 -4.40 -13.33
C GLY A 110 9.68 -3.21 -13.98
N ALA A 111 10.20 -2.27 -13.18
CA ALA A 111 11.02 -1.20 -13.69
C ALA A 111 12.38 -1.71 -14.23
N ALA A 112 12.99 -2.68 -13.56
CA ALA A 112 14.21 -3.34 -14.04
C ALA A 112 13.99 -4.06 -15.37
N ASP A 113 12.86 -4.73 -15.53
CA ASP A 113 12.51 -5.45 -16.77
C ASP A 113 12.36 -4.50 -17.98
N ILE A 114 11.89 -3.26 -17.75
CA ILE A 114 11.66 -2.27 -18.82
C ILE A 114 12.93 -1.48 -19.13
N PHE A 115 13.70 -1.11 -18.12
CA PHE A 115 14.81 -0.17 -18.22
C PHE A 115 16.17 -0.86 -17.96
N HIS A 116 16.52 -1.84 -18.77
CA HIS A 116 17.84 -2.49 -18.71
C HIS A 116 18.95 -1.51 -19.14
N GLY A 117 20.04 -1.43 -18.37
CA GLY A 117 21.28 -0.80 -18.80
C GLY A 117 21.77 0.40 -17.96
N ARG A 118 22.53 1.29 -18.62
CA ARG A 118 23.35 2.35 -18.01
C ARG A 118 22.56 3.35 -17.11
N HIS A 119 21.26 3.49 -17.31
CA HIS A 119 20.41 4.47 -16.60
C HIS A 119 19.54 3.85 -15.50
N PHE A 120 19.69 2.55 -15.22
CA PHE A 120 18.89 1.86 -14.20
C PHE A 120 18.99 2.51 -12.81
N GLY A 121 20.19 2.91 -12.39
CA GLY A 121 20.38 3.59 -11.10
C GLY A 121 19.63 4.92 -10.97
N THR A 122 19.63 5.72 -12.04
CA THR A 122 18.88 7.00 -12.08
C THR A 122 17.37 6.76 -11.98
N LEU A 123 16.86 5.77 -12.70
CA LEU A 123 15.43 5.43 -12.68
C LEU A 123 15.00 4.89 -11.31
N ASN A 124 15.83 4.05 -10.70
CA ASN A 124 15.59 3.56 -9.34
C ASN A 124 15.58 4.70 -8.31
N GLY A 125 16.49 5.67 -8.46
CA GLY A 125 16.49 6.89 -7.67
C GLY A 125 15.20 7.72 -7.82
N ILE A 126 14.64 7.84 -9.03
CA ILE A 126 13.37 8.51 -9.29
C ILE A 126 12.20 7.75 -8.62
N ILE A 127 12.18 6.42 -8.70
CA ILE A 127 11.19 5.57 -8.05
C ILE A 127 11.19 5.77 -6.53
N LEU A 128 12.38 5.68 -5.93
CA LEU A 128 12.58 5.91 -4.49
C LEU A 128 12.26 7.35 -4.08
N GLY A 129 12.62 8.34 -4.91
CA GLY A 129 12.25 9.73 -4.70
C GLY A 129 10.74 9.93 -4.67
N GLY A 130 10.00 9.28 -5.57
CA GLY A 130 8.53 9.28 -5.56
C GLY A 130 7.97 8.67 -4.29
N LEU A 131 8.50 7.52 -3.88
CA LEU A 131 8.09 6.86 -2.63
C LEU A 131 8.37 7.73 -1.40
N GLY A 132 9.55 8.39 -1.35
CA GLY A 132 9.92 9.31 -0.27
C GLY A 132 9.02 10.54 -0.19
N LEU A 133 8.72 11.17 -1.33
CA LEU A 133 7.78 12.30 -1.41
C LEU A 133 6.39 11.89 -0.91
N GLY A 134 5.89 10.76 -1.40
CA GLY A 134 4.61 10.22 -0.93
C GLY A 134 4.63 9.90 0.56
N GLY A 135 5.73 9.32 1.05
CA GLY A 135 5.93 9.00 2.46
C GLY A 135 5.96 10.22 3.39
N ALA A 136 6.43 11.36 2.91
CA ALA A 136 6.37 12.62 3.64
C ALA A 136 4.97 13.25 3.58
N MET A 137 4.33 13.23 2.40
CA MET A 137 3.01 13.85 2.21
C MET A 137 1.89 13.06 2.89
N GLY A 138 1.91 11.74 2.83
CA GLY A 138 0.84 10.89 3.32
C GLY A 138 0.49 11.13 4.79
N PRO A 139 1.43 10.94 5.73
CA PRO A 139 1.19 11.18 7.15
C PRO A 139 0.77 12.63 7.44
N THR A 140 1.38 13.60 6.75
CA THR A 140 1.04 15.03 6.91
C THR A 140 -0.40 15.30 6.50
N ILE A 141 -0.84 14.79 5.35
CA ILE A 141 -2.24 14.91 4.88
C ILE A 141 -3.18 14.18 5.84
N GLY A 142 -2.80 12.99 6.30
CA GLY A 142 -3.60 12.22 7.25
C GLY A 142 -3.82 12.94 8.58
N GLY A 143 -2.77 13.54 9.14
CA GLY A 143 -2.86 14.37 10.34
C GLY A 143 -3.72 15.62 10.13
N TYR A 144 -3.50 16.34 9.04
CA TYR A 144 -4.28 17.55 8.70
C TYR A 144 -5.78 17.25 8.53
N LEU A 145 -6.11 16.16 7.84
CA LEU A 145 -7.52 15.73 7.70
C LEU A 145 -8.13 15.34 9.05
N HIS A 146 -7.37 14.68 9.90
CA HIS A 146 -7.82 14.36 11.25
C HIS A 146 -8.08 15.62 12.08
N ASP A 147 -7.18 16.61 12.01
CA ASP A 147 -7.32 17.87 12.78
C ASP A 147 -8.54 18.69 12.37
N ILE A 148 -8.90 18.68 11.07
CA ILE A 148 -10.08 19.39 10.57
C ILE A 148 -11.36 18.63 10.88
N PHE A 149 -11.40 17.32 10.66
CA PHE A 149 -12.65 16.55 10.71
C PHE A 149 -12.85 15.77 12.03
N GLY A 150 -11.85 15.76 12.92
CA GLY A 150 -11.88 14.98 14.16
C GLY A 150 -11.93 13.47 13.95
N SER A 151 -11.58 12.98 12.76
CA SER A 151 -11.70 11.57 12.40
C SER A 151 -10.71 11.16 11.31
N TYR A 152 -10.14 9.96 11.44
CA TYR A 152 -9.28 9.36 10.41
C TYR A 152 -10.03 8.84 9.19
N ARG A 153 -11.35 8.80 9.19
CA ARG A 153 -12.17 8.26 8.08
C ARG A 153 -11.84 8.92 6.74
N TYR A 154 -11.72 10.25 6.73
CA TYR A 154 -11.37 11.00 5.52
C TYR A 154 -9.93 10.74 5.07
N ALA A 155 -9.02 10.56 6.01
CA ALA A 155 -7.65 10.19 5.72
C ALA A 155 -7.56 8.80 5.05
N PHE A 156 -8.32 7.82 5.54
CA PHE A 156 -8.38 6.49 4.91
C PHE A 156 -9.06 6.51 3.54
N VAL A 157 -10.08 7.33 3.34
CA VAL A 157 -10.65 7.55 2.00
C VAL A 157 -9.61 8.12 1.04
N PHE A 158 -8.81 9.10 1.47
CA PHE A 158 -7.70 9.61 0.67
C PHE A 158 -6.67 8.52 0.35
N ALA A 159 -6.35 7.63 1.32
CA ALA A 159 -5.45 6.50 1.09
C ALA A 159 -6.00 5.53 0.03
N ILE A 160 -7.30 5.22 0.06
CA ILE A 160 -7.96 4.38 -0.94
C ILE A 160 -7.82 4.99 -2.33
N PHE A 161 -8.12 6.29 -2.50
CA PHE A 161 -7.94 6.98 -3.78
C PHE A 161 -6.47 6.94 -4.25
N SER A 162 -5.52 7.15 -3.34
CA SER A 162 -4.09 7.08 -3.63
C SER A 162 -3.69 5.70 -4.16
N PHE A 163 -4.16 4.61 -3.54
CA PHE A 163 -3.89 3.25 -4.00
C PHE A 163 -4.50 2.95 -5.36
N VAL A 164 -5.74 3.39 -5.60
CA VAL A 164 -6.41 3.23 -6.91
C VAL A 164 -5.64 3.98 -8.00
N ILE A 165 -5.23 5.23 -7.74
CA ILE A 165 -4.43 6.01 -8.70
C ILE A 165 -3.07 5.33 -8.93
N ALA A 166 -2.42 4.83 -7.89
CA ALA A 166 -1.16 4.11 -8.02
C ALA A 166 -1.32 2.85 -8.88
N GLY A 167 -2.29 1.98 -8.58
CA GLY A 167 -2.56 0.77 -9.35
C GLY A 167 -2.91 1.05 -10.80
N THR A 168 -3.82 2.00 -11.06
CA THR A 168 -4.23 2.36 -12.43
C THR A 168 -3.11 3.00 -13.23
N SER A 169 -2.28 3.87 -12.62
CA SER A 169 -1.14 4.47 -13.30
C SER A 169 -0.10 3.44 -13.71
N PHE A 170 0.08 2.35 -12.94
CA PHE A 170 0.92 1.24 -13.35
C PHE A 170 0.33 0.48 -14.54
N MET A 171 -0.97 0.15 -14.50
CA MET A 171 -1.65 -0.56 -15.58
C MET A 171 -1.62 0.21 -16.90
N ILE A 172 -1.68 1.55 -16.86
CA ILE A 172 -1.56 2.38 -18.06
C ILE A 172 -0.13 2.39 -18.61
N ALA A 173 0.87 2.37 -17.71
CA ALA A 173 2.29 2.41 -18.08
C ALA A 173 2.85 1.05 -18.50
N ALA A 174 2.23 -0.05 -18.07
CA ALA A 174 2.69 -1.40 -18.37
C ALA A 174 2.48 -1.72 -19.87
N PRO A 175 3.49 -2.23 -20.58
CA PRO A 175 3.32 -2.66 -21.96
C PRO A 175 2.37 -3.86 -21.97
N ARG A 176 1.22 -3.72 -22.63
CA ARG A 176 0.21 -4.77 -22.75
C ARG A 176 0.78 -6.04 -23.39
N LYS A 177 1.21 -7.00 -22.60
CA LYS A 177 1.50 -8.37 -23.04
C LYS A 177 0.25 -9.25 -23.05
N PHE A 178 -0.91 -8.70 -23.33
CA PHE A 178 -2.08 -9.50 -23.70
C PHE A 178 -2.03 -9.76 -25.22
N GLY A 179 -1.48 -10.90 -25.62
CA GLY A 179 -1.58 -11.39 -26.99
C GLY A 179 -0.26 -11.66 -27.69
N ARG A 180 0.54 -12.59 -27.16
CA ARG A 180 1.49 -13.36 -27.96
C ARG A 180 1.65 -14.76 -27.36
N SER A 181 0.58 -15.54 -27.43
CA SER A 181 0.66 -17.00 -27.57
C SER A 181 0.56 -17.28 -29.09
N GLY A 182 1.67 -17.52 -29.73
CA GLY A 182 1.80 -17.95 -31.10
C GLY A 182 3.13 -18.63 -31.24
#